data_1188208d6a2904af23ede32b19ca13f7
#
_entry.id   1188208d6a2904af23ede32b19ca13f7
#
_cell.length_a   1.000
_cell.length_b   1.000
_cell.length_c   1.000
_cell.angle_alpha   90.00
_cell.angle_beta   90.00
_cell.angle_gamma   90.00
#
_symmetry.space_group_name_H-M   'P 1'
#
loop_
_entity.id
_entity.type
_entity.pdbx_description
1 polymer ?
#
loop_
_entity_poly.entity_id
_entity_poly.type
_entity_poly.pdbx_seq_one_letter_code
_entity_poly.pdbx_strand_id
1 'polypeptide(L)'
;MMSRAQHDDLANSFPECKKIGEADYVAGWYAKAAHYIQGMRVRCAFVSTNSICQGQSVSSIWKPLFEMGIHIDFAHRTFRWDSEAKLKAHVHCVIVGFSTATYSGKKILYSTDRPQIAQNINAYLLDAANVFVENRSTPLCEVPRMFFGSMPRDGGGFVLTESEKDDLIKNEPLAK
;
A
#
# COMPACT_ATOMS: atom_id res chain seq x y z
N MET A 1 7.05 12.25 -2.88
CA MET A 1 7.01 11.59 -4.21
C MET A 1 8.41 11.04 -4.48
N MET A 2 8.52 9.80 -4.97
CA MET A 2 9.83 9.21 -5.30
C MET A 2 10.49 9.95 -6.47
N SER A 3 11.83 10.08 -6.42
CA SER A 3 12.61 10.57 -7.56
C SER A 3 12.68 9.51 -8.68
N ARG A 4 13.05 9.93 -9.89
CA ARG A 4 13.24 8.99 -11.02
C ARG A 4 14.27 7.91 -10.68
N ALA A 5 15.38 8.28 -10.05
CA ALA A 5 16.41 7.32 -9.61
C ALA A 5 15.87 6.28 -8.62
N GLN A 6 14.98 6.68 -7.69
CA GLN A 6 14.33 5.76 -6.78
C GLN A 6 13.35 4.82 -7.49
N HIS A 7 12.64 5.30 -8.50
CA HIS A 7 11.78 4.44 -9.33
C HIS A 7 12.60 3.40 -10.09
N ASP A 8 13.72 3.81 -10.70
CA ASP A 8 14.60 2.91 -11.44
C ASP A 8 15.25 1.86 -10.51
N ASP A 9 15.71 2.27 -9.33
CA ASP A 9 16.27 1.36 -8.31
C ASP A 9 15.22 0.36 -7.80
N LEU A 10 14.00 0.82 -7.55
CA LEU A 10 12.90 -0.04 -7.13
C LEU A 10 12.54 -1.06 -8.22
N ALA A 11 12.43 -0.62 -9.47
CA ALA A 11 12.16 -1.51 -10.61
C ALA A 11 13.24 -2.59 -10.78
N ASN A 12 14.50 -2.22 -10.62
CA ASN A 12 15.63 -3.15 -10.67
C ASN A 12 15.65 -4.12 -9.48
N SER A 13 15.18 -3.67 -8.31
CA SER A 13 15.18 -4.48 -7.09
C SER A 13 13.96 -5.40 -6.99
N PHE A 14 12.91 -5.14 -7.77
CA PHE A 14 11.65 -5.88 -7.73
C PHE A 14 11.08 -6.12 -9.13
N PRO A 15 11.81 -6.87 -10.00
CA PRO A 15 11.38 -7.13 -11.38
C PRO A 15 10.08 -7.94 -11.47
N GLU A 16 9.72 -8.69 -10.42
CA GLU A 16 8.47 -9.45 -10.36
C GLU A 16 7.24 -8.56 -10.20
N CYS A 17 7.40 -7.33 -9.73
CA CYS A 17 6.32 -6.40 -9.55
C CYS A 17 5.99 -5.67 -10.86
N LYS A 18 4.99 -6.16 -11.61
CA LYS A 18 4.56 -5.56 -12.89
C LYS A 18 3.99 -4.14 -12.75
N LYS A 19 3.49 -3.79 -11.57
CA LYS A 19 2.87 -2.48 -11.25
C LYS A 19 3.71 -1.69 -10.25
N ILE A 20 5.02 -1.68 -10.46
CA ILE A 20 5.97 -1.07 -9.52
C ILE A 20 5.68 0.40 -9.24
N GLY A 21 5.08 1.13 -10.18
CA GLY A 21 4.69 2.53 -10.01
C GLY A 21 3.60 2.77 -8.94
N GLU A 22 2.88 1.72 -8.52
CA GLU A 22 1.86 1.78 -7.48
C GLU A 22 2.45 1.47 -6.08
N ALA A 23 3.71 1.03 -6.00
CA ALA A 23 4.37 0.63 -4.77
C ALA A 23 5.21 1.76 -4.18
N ASP A 24 5.24 1.84 -2.85
CA ASP A 24 6.16 2.72 -2.13
C ASP A 24 7.60 2.19 -2.20
N TYR A 25 8.60 3.08 -2.10
CA TYR A 25 10.03 2.72 -2.19
C TYR A 25 10.44 1.64 -1.18
N VAL A 26 9.77 1.58 -0.03
CA VAL A 26 9.99 0.53 0.99
C VAL A 26 9.78 -0.88 0.45
N ALA A 27 8.99 -1.07 -0.60
CA ALA A 27 8.76 -2.37 -1.23
C ALA A 27 10.07 -3.03 -1.72
N GLY A 28 11.04 -2.23 -2.15
CA GLY A 28 12.35 -2.73 -2.57
C GLY A 28 13.12 -3.47 -1.47
N TRP A 29 12.94 -3.07 -0.21
CA TRP A 29 13.54 -3.79 0.93
C TRP A 29 12.92 -5.15 1.14
N TYR A 30 11.59 -5.26 1.00
CA TYR A 30 10.89 -6.54 1.07
C TYR A 30 11.30 -7.47 -0.07
N ALA A 31 11.42 -6.94 -1.30
CA ALA A 31 11.90 -7.70 -2.45
C ALA A 31 13.34 -8.20 -2.24
N LYS A 32 14.27 -7.33 -1.86
CA LYS A 32 15.67 -7.69 -1.58
C LYS A 32 15.78 -8.75 -0.48
N ALA A 33 15.00 -8.60 0.60
CA ALA A 33 14.97 -9.60 1.67
C ALA A 33 14.38 -10.93 1.18
N ALA A 34 13.29 -10.90 0.41
CA ALA A 34 12.68 -12.08 -0.16
C ALA A 34 13.64 -12.86 -1.05
N HIS A 35 14.39 -12.19 -1.91
CA HIS A 35 15.45 -12.80 -2.72
C HIS A 35 16.57 -13.38 -1.85
N TYR A 36 17.01 -12.62 -0.86
CA TYR A 36 18.12 -13.02 0.01
C TYR A 36 17.84 -14.30 0.79
N ILE A 37 16.60 -14.49 1.28
CA ILE A 37 16.25 -15.64 2.12
C ILE A 37 15.81 -16.89 1.34
N GLN A 38 15.80 -16.85 0.00
CA GLN A 38 15.44 -18.01 -0.82
C GLN A 38 16.34 -19.20 -0.51
N GLY A 39 15.72 -20.35 -0.25
CA GLY A 39 16.43 -21.60 0.09
C GLY A 39 17.07 -21.62 1.50
N MET A 40 16.87 -20.56 2.30
CA MET A 40 17.43 -20.48 3.66
C MET A 40 16.34 -20.70 4.72
N ARG A 41 16.75 -21.17 5.89
CA ARG A 41 15.88 -21.28 7.08
C ARG A 41 16.02 -20.05 7.97
N VAL A 42 15.91 -18.86 7.38
CA VAL A 42 15.99 -17.58 8.09
C VAL A 42 14.68 -16.83 7.99
N ARG A 43 14.46 -15.94 8.93
CA ARG A 43 13.29 -15.08 9.02
C ARG A 43 13.74 -13.63 8.92
N CYS A 44 13.00 -12.84 8.19
CA CYS A 44 13.18 -11.39 8.13
C CYS A 44 12.00 -10.70 8.78
N ALA A 45 12.25 -9.51 9.34
CA ALA A 45 11.20 -8.65 9.84
C ALA A 45 11.54 -7.19 9.59
N PHE A 46 10.54 -6.42 9.19
CA PHE A 46 10.67 -4.98 8.99
C PHE A 46 9.58 -4.22 9.73
N VAL A 47 9.96 -3.04 10.20
CA VAL A 47 9.03 -1.99 10.57
C VAL A 47 8.88 -1.08 9.36
N SER A 48 7.66 -0.82 8.95
CA SER A 48 7.37 0.05 7.81
C SER A 48 6.06 0.80 8.01
N THR A 49 5.81 1.78 7.16
CA THR A 49 4.50 2.42 7.11
C THR A 49 3.42 1.39 6.76
N ASN A 50 2.22 1.58 7.30
CA ASN A 50 1.12 0.65 7.07
C ASN A 50 0.60 0.62 5.62
N SER A 51 1.04 1.54 4.77
CA SER A 51 0.70 1.60 3.34
C SER A 51 1.02 0.31 2.58
N ILE A 52 2.05 -0.45 3.01
CA ILE A 52 2.37 -1.75 2.39
C ILE A 52 1.28 -2.82 2.58
N CYS A 53 0.41 -2.65 3.57
CA CYS A 53 -0.69 -3.57 3.90
C CYS A 53 -2.06 -2.96 3.64
N GLN A 54 -2.14 -1.86 2.89
CA GLN A 54 -3.37 -1.14 2.59
C GLN A 54 -3.45 -0.69 1.13
N GLY A 55 -4.67 -0.53 0.63
CA GLY A 55 -4.94 0.01 -0.69
C GLY A 55 -4.40 -0.84 -1.85
N GLN A 56 -4.05 -0.16 -2.93
CA GLN A 56 -3.62 -0.79 -4.20
C GLN A 56 -2.21 -1.41 -4.11
N SER A 57 -1.34 -0.86 -3.26
CA SER A 57 0.03 -1.35 -3.09
C SER A 57 0.10 -2.78 -2.54
N VAL A 58 -0.95 -3.25 -1.86
CA VAL A 58 -0.99 -4.62 -1.31
C VAL A 58 -0.83 -5.67 -2.40
N SER A 59 -1.62 -5.59 -3.47
CA SER A 59 -1.54 -6.56 -4.57
C SER A 59 -0.22 -6.46 -5.33
N SER A 60 0.29 -5.24 -5.52
CA SER A 60 1.54 -5.00 -6.23
C SER A 60 2.76 -5.55 -5.48
N ILE A 61 2.77 -5.45 -4.14
CA ILE A 61 3.90 -5.88 -3.31
C ILE A 61 3.77 -7.36 -2.93
N TRP A 62 2.66 -7.75 -2.33
CA TRP A 62 2.57 -9.06 -1.67
C TRP A 62 2.22 -10.21 -2.61
N LYS A 63 1.50 -9.96 -3.70
CA LYS A 63 1.20 -11.02 -4.66
C LYS A 63 2.46 -11.65 -5.23
N PRO A 64 3.41 -10.89 -5.84
CA PRO A 64 4.66 -11.48 -6.32
C PRO A 64 5.52 -12.07 -5.20
N LEU A 65 5.55 -11.48 -4.00
CA LEU A 65 6.28 -12.07 -2.86
C LEU A 65 5.71 -13.44 -2.46
N PHE A 66 4.39 -13.58 -2.43
CA PHE A 66 3.76 -14.88 -2.13
C PHE A 66 3.97 -15.90 -3.26
N GLU A 67 4.00 -15.44 -4.51
CA GLU A 67 4.34 -16.29 -5.66
C GLU A 67 5.81 -16.78 -5.60
N MET A 68 6.71 -16.02 -4.96
CA MET A 68 8.08 -16.44 -4.65
C MET A 68 8.16 -17.42 -3.45
N GLY A 69 7.04 -17.81 -2.85
CA GLY A 69 7.00 -18.71 -1.69
C GLY A 69 7.18 -18.02 -0.34
N ILE A 70 7.17 -16.70 -0.30
CA ILE A 70 7.16 -15.95 0.96
C ILE A 70 5.79 -16.09 1.63
N HIS A 71 5.81 -16.23 2.95
CA HIS A 71 4.61 -16.15 3.80
C HIS A 71 4.90 -15.34 5.05
N ILE A 72 3.86 -14.74 5.58
CA ILE A 72 3.94 -13.95 6.81
C ILE A 72 3.85 -14.89 8.00
N ASP A 73 4.85 -14.84 8.87
CA ASP A 73 4.97 -15.68 10.08
C ASP A 73 4.36 -14.99 11.29
N PHE A 74 4.60 -13.70 11.41
CA PHE A 74 3.98 -12.86 12.42
C PHE A 74 3.80 -11.44 11.90
N ALA A 75 2.84 -10.73 12.47
CA ALA A 75 2.68 -9.32 12.18
C ALA A 75 2.20 -8.56 13.41
N HIS A 76 2.66 -7.35 13.56
CA HIS A 76 2.04 -6.36 14.43
C HIS A 76 1.17 -5.45 13.56
N ARG A 77 -0.16 -5.47 13.83
CA ARG A 77 -1.12 -4.64 13.10
C ARG A 77 -0.83 -3.16 13.36
N THR A 78 -1.42 -2.33 12.55
CA THR A 78 -1.21 -0.88 12.58
C THR A 78 -1.18 -0.31 14.00
N PHE A 79 -0.08 0.33 14.31
CA PHE A 79 0.12 1.09 15.53
C PHE A 79 0.68 2.48 15.20
N ARG A 80 0.47 3.41 16.12
CA ARG A 80 1.01 4.75 15.97
C ARG A 80 2.45 4.77 16.44
N TRP A 81 3.37 5.20 15.56
CA TRP A 81 4.74 5.48 15.94
C TRP A 81 4.83 6.90 16.47
N ASP A 82 5.11 7.05 17.75
CA ASP A 82 5.34 8.34 18.36
C ASP A 82 6.87 8.59 18.42
N SER A 83 7.31 9.56 17.64
CA SER A 83 8.71 10.02 17.68
C SER A 83 8.93 10.89 18.93
N GLU A 84 10.08 10.74 19.59
CA GLU A 84 10.54 11.62 20.67
C GLU A 84 11.00 13.00 20.16
N ALA A 85 11.03 13.22 18.84
CA ALA A 85 11.43 14.47 18.23
C ALA A 85 10.47 15.62 18.56
N LYS A 86 10.98 16.85 18.62
CA LYS A 86 10.21 18.07 18.90
C LYS A 86 9.05 18.30 17.89
N LEU A 87 9.24 17.88 16.63
CA LEU A 87 8.18 17.82 15.61
C LEU A 87 7.70 16.38 15.51
N LYS A 88 6.60 16.05 16.18
CA LYS A 88 6.02 14.71 16.17
C LYS A 88 5.37 14.41 14.83
N ALA A 89 6.06 13.68 13.97
CA ALA A 89 5.42 13.05 12.83
C ALA A 89 4.62 11.84 13.33
N HIS A 90 3.30 11.90 13.25
CA HIS A 90 2.44 10.77 13.58
C HIS A 90 2.35 9.83 12.39
N VAL A 91 3.13 8.76 12.41
CA VAL A 91 3.15 7.78 11.35
C VAL A 91 2.50 6.48 11.84
N HIS A 92 1.62 5.93 11.03
CA HIS A 92 1.05 4.61 11.28
C HIS A 92 1.97 3.55 10.70
N CYS A 93 2.48 2.68 11.56
CA CYS A 93 3.42 1.63 11.22
C CYS A 93 2.81 0.24 11.40
N VAL A 94 3.43 -0.72 10.75
CA VAL A 94 3.23 -2.16 10.94
C VAL A 94 4.58 -2.83 11.15
N ILE A 95 4.60 -3.98 11.79
CA ILE A 95 5.75 -4.88 11.81
C ILE A 95 5.34 -6.14 11.09
N VAL A 96 6.13 -6.56 10.10
CA VAL A 96 5.84 -7.78 9.34
C VAL A 96 7.07 -8.66 9.35
N GLY A 97 6.92 -9.85 9.94
CA GLY A 97 7.92 -10.90 9.91
C GLY A 97 7.53 -11.99 8.93
N PHE A 98 8.45 -12.39 8.08
CA PHE A 98 8.20 -13.31 6.98
C PHE A 98 9.38 -14.26 6.72
N SER A 99 9.09 -15.37 6.06
CA SER A 99 10.06 -16.38 5.67
C SER A 99 9.63 -17.10 4.40
N THR A 100 10.42 -18.08 3.97
CA THR A 100 10.08 -18.98 2.86
C THR A 100 9.21 -20.14 3.34
N ALA A 101 8.68 -20.95 2.43
CA ALA A 101 7.76 -22.07 2.68
C ALA A 101 8.27 -23.16 3.66
N THR A 102 9.50 -23.09 4.12
CA THR A 102 10.06 -24.05 5.08
C THR A 102 9.74 -23.77 6.56
N TYR A 103 9.07 -22.65 6.83
CA TYR A 103 8.68 -22.30 8.21
C TYR A 103 7.42 -23.05 8.64
N SER A 104 7.54 -23.84 9.71
CA SER A 104 6.45 -24.65 10.27
C SER A 104 5.99 -24.18 11.66
N GLY A 105 6.43 -23.01 12.10
CA GLY A 105 6.06 -22.45 13.41
C GLY A 105 4.64 -21.88 13.45
N LYS A 106 4.17 -21.57 14.66
CA LYS A 106 2.88 -20.89 14.86
C LYS A 106 2.96 -19.47 14.35
N LYS A 107 2.01 -19.07 13.50
CA LYS A 107 1.84 -17.68 13.06
C LYS A 107 1.20 -16.87 14.17
N ILE A 108 1.71 -15.68 14.42
CA ILE A 108 1.22 -14.81 15.49
C ILE A 108 0.85 -13.44 14.95
N LEU A 109 -0.38 -13.04 15.21
CA LEU A 109 -0.89 -11.72 14.87
C LEU A 109 -1.04 -10.89 16.15
N TYR A 110 -0.26 -9.82 16.26
CA TYR A 110 -0.31 -8.88 17.36
C TYR A 110 -1.27 -7.73 17.01
N SER A 111 -2.23 -7.50 17.88
CA SER A 111 -3.08 -6.31 17.87
C SER A 111 -2.93 -5.58 19.21
N THR A 112 -3.59 -4.44 19.36
CA THR A 112 -3.52 -3.62 20.59
C THR A 112 -3.91 -4.39 21.85
N ASP A 113 -4.78 -5.40 21.72
CA ASP A 113 -5.37 -6.04 22.91
C ASP A 113 -4.62 -7.31 23.32
N ARG A 114 -4.41 -8.25 22.40
CA ARG A 114 -3.73 -9.53 22.71
C ARG A 114 -3.13 -10.16 21.44
N PRO A 115 -1.98 -10.89 21.59
CA PRO A 115 -1.49 -11.73 20.51
C PRO A 115 -2.47 -12.86 20.23
N GLN A 116 -2.71 -13.15 18.96
CA GLN A 116 -3.58 -14.22 18.47
C GLN A 116 -2.77 -15.19 17.64
N ILE A 117 -3.02 -16.49 17.83
CA ILE A 117 -2.48 -17.52 16.93
C ILE A 117 -3.34 -17.49 15.67
N ALA A 118 -2.71 -17.30 14.52
CA ALA A 118 -3.36 -17.29 13.22
C ALA A 118 -3.04 -18.58 12.45
N GLN A 119 -3.99 -19.05 11.67
CA GLN A 119 -3.74 -20.14 10.72
C GLN A 119 -3.02 -19.61 9.48
N ASN A 120 -3.44 -18.45 8.99
CA ASN A 120 -2.80 -17.76 7.89
C ASN A 120 -2.82 -16.25 8.13
N ILE A 121 -1.70 -15.57 7.90
CA ILE A 121 -1.66 -14.12 7.92
C ILE A 121 -1.57 -13.66 6.47
N ASN A 122 -2.63 -13.04 5.98
CA ASN A 122 -2.69 -12.51 4.62
C ASN A 122 -1.99 -11.13 4.51
N ALA A 123 -1.90 -10.61 3.31
CA ALA A 123 -1.25 -9.33 3.02
C ALA A 123 -1.92 -8.09 3.68
N TYR A 124 -3.16 -8.23 4.14
CA TYR A 124 -3.88 -7.19 4.90
C TYR A 124 -3.72 -7.33 6.41
N LEU A 125 -2.82 -8.22 6.85
CA LEU A 125 -2.56 -8.56 8.24
C LEU A 125 -3.82 -9.04 8.98
N LEU A 126 -4.54 -9.94 8.34
CA LEU A 126 -5.72 -10.62 8.89
C LEU A 126 -5.49 -12.13 8.88
N ASP A 127 -6.07 -12.83 9.85
CA ASP A 127 -6.15 -14.30 9.83
C ASP A 127 -7.23 -14.74 8.85
N ALA A 128 -6.86 -14.82 7.57
CA ALA A 128 -7.76 -15.14 6.47
C ALA A 128 -6.98 -15.66 5.25
N ALA A 129 -7.70 -16.17 4.25
CA ALA A 129 -7.10 -16.59 2.98
C ALA A 129 -6.38 -15.43 2.28
N ASN A 130 -5.40 -15.78 1.45
CA ASN A 130 -4.66 -14.81 0.62
C ASN A 130 -5.54 -14.40 -0.56
N VAL A 131 -6.19 -13.25 -0.43
CA VAL A 131 -7.00 -12.63 -1.48
C VAL A 131 -6.38 -11.28 -1.84
N PHE A 132 -6.24 -11.00 -3.12
CA PHE A 132 -5.73 -9.72 -3.61
C PHE A 132 -6.83 -8.97 -4.35
N VAL A 133 -7.08 -7.75 -3.91
CA VAL A 133 -7.97 -6.82 -4.62
C VAL A 133 -7.12 -6.03 -5.61
N GLU A 134 -7.27 -6.34 -6.88
CA GLU A 134 -6.56 -5.63 -7.95
C GLU A 134 -7.41 -4.48 -8.49
N ASN A 135 -6.74 -3.41 -8.91
CA ASN A 135 -7.39 -2.31 -9.59
C ASN A 135 -7.93 -2.78 -10.96
N ARG A 136 -9.19 -2.49 -11.24
CA ARG A 136 -9.90 -2.90 -12.46
C ARG A 136 -10.57 -1.69 -13.10
N SER A 137 -10.53 -1.66 -14.42
CA SER A 137 -11.24 -0.66 -15.22
C SER A 137 -12.70 -1.06 -15.52
N THR A 138 -13.05 -2.34 -15.25
CA THR A 138 -14.39 -2.86 -15.50
C THR A 138 -14.99 -3.45 -14.23
N PRO A 139 -16.29 -3.27 -13.96
CA PRO A 139 -16.98 -3.89 -12.83
C PRO A 139 -16.90 -5.41 -12.87
N LEU A 140 -17.06 -6.05 -11.70
CA LEU A 140 -17.18 -7.52 -11.57
C LEU A 140 -18.57 -8.04 -11.96
N CYS A 141 -19.58 -7.20 -11.91
CA CYS A 141 -20.97 -7.51 -12.21
C CYS A 141 -21.52 -6.52 -13.23
N GLU A 142 -22.66 -6.87 -13.82
CA GLU A 142 -23.38 -5.96 -14.73
C GLU A 142 -24.01 -4.82 -13.93
N VAL A 143 -23.35 -3.68 -13.95
CA VAL A 143 -23.81 -2.44 -13.32
C VAL A 143 -23.60 -1.28 -14.30
N PRO A 144 -24.36 -0.20 -14.20
CA PRO A 144 -24.13 1.02 -14.99
C PRO A 144 -22.70 1.50 -14.83
N ARG A 145 -22.14 2.01 -15.93
CA ARG A 145 -20.77 2.52 -15.92
C ARG A 145 -20.65 3.70 -14.94
N MET A 146 -19.68 3.62 -14.05
CA MET A 146 -19.34 4.74 -13.17
C MET A 146 -18.45 5.74 -13.92
N PHE A 147 -18.77 6.99 -13.79
CA PHE A 147 -17.96 8.10 -14.28
C PHE A 147 -17.34 8.82 -13.10
N PHE A 148 -16.21 9.47 -13.35
CA PHE A 148 -15.66 10.43 -12.40
C PHE A 148 -16.71 11.51 -12.11
N GLY A 149 -16.92 11.81 -10.83
CA GLY A 149 -17.67 13.01 -10.44
C GLY A 149 -16.91 14.28 -10.79
N SER A 150 -17.54 15.42 -10.53
CA SER A 150 -16.91 16.73 -10.74
C SER A 150 -15.68 16.87 -9.85
N MET A 151 -14.52 16.70 -10.43
CA MET A 151 -13.22 16.92 -9.78
C MET A 151 -12.43 17.90 -10.64
N PRO A 152 -12.28 19.17 -10.23
CA PRO A 152 -11.46 20.11 -10.96
C PRO A 152 -9.99 19.63 -10.94
N ARG A 153 -9.42 19.44 -12.13
CA ARG A 153 -8.00 19.08 -12.34
C ARG A 153 -7.27 20.12 -13.20
N ASP A 154 -7.72 21.32 -13.12
CA ASP A 154 -7.38 22.48 -13.96
C ASP A 154 -6.43 23.46 -13.23
N GLY A 155 -5.86 23.03 -12.09
CA GLY A 155 -5.01 23.88 -11.26
C GLY A 155 -5.78 24.95 -10.48
N GLY A 156 -7.10 24.80 -10.36
CA GLY A 156 -7.98 25.73 -9.65
C GLY A 156 -8.68 26.76 -10.57
N GLY A 157 -8.50 26.65 -11.88
CA GLY A 157 -9.10 27.59 -12.84
C GLY A 157 -10.63 27.58 -12.88
N PHE A 158 -11.27 26.45 -12.46
CA PHE A 158 -12.74 26.37 -12.35
C PHE A 158 -13.28 26.71 -10.94
N VAL A 159 -12.41 27.01 -9.99
CA VAL A 159 -12.82 27.44 -8.65
C VAL A 159 -12.72 28.96 -8.59
N LEU A 160 -13.84 29.63 -8.71
CA LEU A 160 -13.93 31.08 -8.70
C LEU A 160 -14.25 31.59 -7.27
N THR A 161 -13.64 32.68 -6.89
CA THR A 161 -14.09 33.48 -5.76
C THR A 161 -15.42 34.16 -6.07
N GLU A 162 -16.14 34.64 -5.06
CA GLU A 162 -17.40 35.38 -5.28
C GLU A 162 -17.19 36.58 -6.22
N SER A 163 -16.10 37.32 -6.07
CA SER A 163 -15.76 38.45 -6.92
C SER A 163 -15.52 38.06 -8.38
N GLU A 164 -14.75 37.00 -8.61
CA GLU A 164 -14.46 36.46 -9.94
C GLU A 164 -15.74 35.94 -10.64
N LYS A 165 -16.61 35.28 -9.84
CA LYS A 165 -17.94 34.85 -10.32
C LYS A 165 -18.79 36.01 -10.77
N ASP A 166 -18.86 37.08 -9.97
CA ASP A 166 -19.67 38.28 -10.30
C ASP A 166 -19.12 39.00 -11.52
N ASP A 167 -17.80 39.08 -11.66
CA ASP A 167 -17.15 39.64 -12.86
C ASP A 167 -17.41 38.78 -14.10
N LEU A 168 -17.34 37.45 -13.95
CA LEU A 168 -17.66 36.53 -15.05
C LEU A 168 -19.10 36.68 -15.51
N ILE A 169 -20.08 36.68 -14.60
CA ILE A 169 -21.51 36.84 -14.95
C ILE A 169 -21.81 38.21 -15.58
N LYS A 170 -21.07 39.24 -15.16
CA LYS A 170 -21.22 40.58 -15.73
C LYS A 170 -20.73 40.67 -17.18
N ASN A 171 -19.60 39.98 -17.47
CA ASN A 171 -18.98 39.99 -18.79
C ASN A 171 -19.59 38.95 -19.74
N GLU A 172 -20.09 37.83 -19.15
CA GLU A 172 -20.70 36.72 -19.88
C GLU A 172 -22.06 36.36 -19.24
N PRO A 173 -23.14 37.09 -19.59
CA PRO A 173 -24.47 36.91 -18.97
C PRO A 173 -25.06 35.49 -19.16
N LEU A 174 -24.58 34.73 -20.13
CA LEU A 174 -24.99 33.35 -20.40
C LEU A 174 -24.32 32.34 -19.47
N ALA A 175 -23.36 32.76 -18.66
CA ALA A 175 -22.66 31.90 -17.67
C ALA A 175 -23.42 31.72 -16.34
N LYS A 176 -24.69 32.14 -16.28
CA LYS A 176 -25.56 32.00 -15.09
C LYS A 176 -26.00 30.57 -14.85
#